data_3f39550ed42552e6740a52dbde687a4d
#
_entry.id   3f39550ed42552e6740a52dbde687a4d
#
_cell.length_a   1.000
_cell.length_b   1.000
_cell.length_c   1.000
_cell.angle_alpha   90.00
_cell.angle_beta   90.00
_cell.angle_gamma   90.00
#
_symmetry.space_group_name_H-M   'P 1'
#
loop_
_entity.id
_entity.type
_entity.pdbx_description
1 polymer ?
#
loop_
_entity_poly.entity_id
_entity_poly.type
_entity_poly.pdbx_seq_one_letter_code
_entity_poly.pdbx_strand_id
1 'polypeptide(L)'
;MDKVIENIPGERAVAVKNVTINEPQFQGHFPERPLMPGVLIVESMAQVGGIIVRQMPDLPKGLFVFAGINNVKFRKPVVPGDQLIISCELLSIKRQRFGKVKGEAHVAGKLVCAGELMFSLVD
;
A
#
# COMPACT_ATOMS: atom_id res chain seq x y z
N MET A 1 8.11 2.77 3.97
CA MET A 1 7.71 1.73 4.94
C MET A 1 8.83 1.50 5.94
N ASP A 2 8.45 1.24 7.18
CA ASP A 2 9.47 1.08 8.21
C ASP A 2 10.06 -0.34 8.21
N LYS A 3 9.25 -1.35 7.91
CA LYS A 3 9.72 -2.72 7.95
C LYS A 3 8.82 -3.65 7.14
N VAL A 4 9.40 -4.52 6.32
CA VAL A 4 8.69 -5.62 5.68
C VAL A 4 8.78 -6.82 6.62
N ILE A 5 7.65 -7.37 7.02
CA ILE A 5 7.60 -8.48 7.98
C ILE A 5 7.25 -9.82 7.34
N GLU A 6 6.71 -9.82 6.14
CA GLU A 6 6.44 -11.03 5.37
C GLU A 6 6.58 -10.71 3.89
N ASN A 7 7.23 -11.56 3.14
CA ASN A 7 7.38 -11.39 1.70
C ASN A 7 7.46 -12.75 1.02
N ILE A 8 6.42 -13.06 0.28
CA ILE A 8 6.37 -14.25 -0.58
C ILE A 8 6.44 -13.72 -2.01
N PRO A 9 7.62 -13.80 -2.68
CA PRO A 9 7.80 -13.20 -4.00
C PRO A 9 6.72 -13.58 -4.99
N GLY A 10 6.14 -12.57 -5.66
CA GLY A 10 5.09 -12.79 -6.64
C GLY A 10 3.72 -13.16 -6.08
N GLU A 11 3.55 -13.23 -4.76
CA GLU A 11 2.29 -13.63 -4.14
C GLU A 11 1.75 -12.61 -3.15
N ARG A 12 2.49 -12.34 -2.08
CA ARG A 12 2.03 -11.40 -1.05
C ARG A 12 3.19 -10.77 -0.30
N ALA A 13 2.91 -9.65 0.30
CA ALA A 13 3.83 -8.97 1.19
C ALA A 13 3.05 -8.29 2.32
N VAL A 14 3.65 -8.24 3.49
CA VAL A 14 3.12 -7.53 4.64
C VAL A 14 4.20 -6.62 5.19
N ALA A 15 3.84 -5.38 5.45
CA ALA A 15 4.78 -4.39 5.96
C ALA A 15 4.17 -3.58 7.09
N VAL A 16 5.03 -2.98 7.88
CA VAL A 16 4.65 -2.13 9.00
C VAL A 16 5.05 -0.69 8.69
N LYS A 17 4.14 0.24 8.99
CA LYS A 17 4.43 1.67 9.02
C LYS A 17 3.96 2.25 10.34
N ASN A 18 4.88 2.84 11.08
CA ASN A 18 4.55 3.59 12.27
C ASN A 18 4.18 5.02 11.89
N VAL A 19 3.05 5.49 12.39
CA VAL A 19 2.57 6.85 12.12
C VAL A 19 3.00 7.74 13.29
N THR A 20 3.80 8.78 12.99
CA THR A 20 4.32 9.68 14.02
C THR A 20 3.87 11.11 13.79
N ILE A 21 3.72 11.87 14.87
CA ILE A 21 3.30 13.28 14.80
C ILE A 21 4.33 14.17 14.06
N ASN A 22 5.58 13.74 14.03
CA ASN A 22 6.66 14.48 13.38
C ASN A 22 6.68 14.35 11.85
N GLU A 23 5.83 13.52 11.27
CA GLU A 23 5.73 13.38 9.82
C GLU A 23 5.15 14.65 9.20
N PRO A 24 5.71 15.13 8.06
CA PRO A 24 5.32 16.43 7.48
C PRO A 24 3.84 16.57 7.16
N GLN A 25 3.14 15.48 6.84
CA GLN A 25 1.73 15.53 6.48
C GLN A 25 0.84 16.04 7.61
N PHE A 26 1.28 15.96 8.87
CA PHE A 26 0.48 16.42 10.00
C PHE A 26 0.62 17.91 10.26
N GLN A 27 1.57 18.59 9.64
CA GLN A 27 1.77 20.02 9.84
C GLN A 27 0.71 20.87 9.13
N GLY A 28 0.22 20.41 7.98
CA GLY A 28 -0.77 21.14 7.21
C GLY A 28 -2.14 20.47 7.14
N HIS A 29 -2.31 19.32 7.79
CA HIS A 29 -3.56 18.55 7.73
C HIS A 29 -4.11 18.36 9.14
N PHE A 30 -5.10 19.18 9.48
CA PHE A 30 -5.76 19.20 10.79
C PHE A 30 -4.78 19.34 11.97
N PRO A 31 -4.09 20.49 12.12
CA PRO A 31 -3.08 20.65 13.17
C PRO A 31 -3.58 20.38 14.59
N GLU A 32 -4.84 20.70 14.87
CA GLU A 32 -5.46 20.47 16.19
C GLU A 32 -5.93 19.02 16.40
N ARG A 33 -6.13 18.30 15.29
CA ARG A 33 -6.59 16.92 15.29
C ARG A 33 -5.91 16.18 14.14
N PRO A 34 -4.63 15.81 14.31
CA PRO A 34 -3.88 15.23 13.19
C PRO A 34 -4.46 13.88 12.76
N LEU A 35 -4.73 13.77 11.47
CA LEU A 35 -5.20 12.54 10.83
C LEU A 35 -4.30 12.25 9.64
N MET A 36 -3.98 10.99 9.43
CA MET A 36 -3.24 10.60 8.25
C MET A 36 -4.13 10.73 7.02
N PRO A 37 -3.74 11.49 5.99
CA PRO A 37 -4.52 11.59 4.77
C PRO A 37 -4.71 10.23 4.11
N GLY A 38 -5.92 9.98 3.59
CA GLY A 38 -6.23 8.70 2.94
C GLY A 38 -5.32 8.39 1.76
N VAL A 39 -4.93 9.41 0.99
CA VAL A 39 -4.03 9.21 -0.15
C VAL A 39 -2.67 8.67 0.28
N LEU A 40 -2.19 9.01 1.48
CA LEU A 40 -0.92 8.48 1.99
C LEU A 40 -1.03 7.04 2.46
N ILE A 41 -2.21 6.63 2.93
CA ILE A 41 -2.48 5.23 3.23
C ILE A 41 -2.44 4.42 1.93
N VAL A 42 -3.10 4.92 0.89
CA VAL A 42 -3.10 4.30 -0.44
C VAL A 42 -1.68 4.21 -1.00
N GLU A 43 -0.90 5.29 -0.87
CA GLU A 43 0.50 5.29 -1.30
C GLU A 43 1.31 4.23 -0.58
N SER A 44 1.11 4.07 0.72
CA SER A 44 1.77 3.03 1.49
C SER A 44 1.40 1.63 0.99
N MET A 45 0.12 1.41 0.69
CA MET A 45 -0.33 0.14 0.10
C MET A 45 0.31 -0.08 -1.28
N ALA A 46 0.43 0.97 -2.08
CA ALA A 46 1.06 0.87 -3.40
C ALA A 46 2.55 0.50 -3.30
N GLN A 47 3.25 1.04 -2.32
CA GLN A 47 4.65 0.66 -2.08
C GLN A 47 4.78 -0.83 -1.77
N VAL A 48 3.92 -1.36 -0.92
CA VAL A 48 3.93 -2.78 -0.56
C VAL A 48 3.54 -3.65 -1.76
N GLY A 49 2.49 -3.26 -2.49
CA GLY A 49 2.08 -3.96 -3.70
C GLY A 49 3.16 -3.98 -4.77
N GLY A 50 3.90 -2.88 -4.89
CA GLY A 50 5.03 -2.76 -5.81
C GLY A 50 6.14 -3.77 -5.51
N ILE A 51 6.35 -4.11 -4.24
CA ILE A 51 7.32 -5.15 -3.87
C ILE A 51 6.96 -6.47 -4.54
N ILE A 52 5.68 -6.82 -4.53
CA ILE A 52 5.22 -8.09 -5.11
C ILE A 52 5.46 -8.12 -6.62
N VAL A 53 4.99 -7.09 -7.34
CA VAL A 53 5.07 -7.10 -8.81
C VAL A 53 6.50 -7.00 -9.33
N ARG A 54 7.39 -6.33 -8.59
CA ARG A 54 8.80 -6.22 -8.99
C ARG A 54 9.59 -7.50 -8.80
N GLN A 55 9.07 -8.46 -8.05
CA GLN A 55 9.72 -9.73 -7.77
C GLN A 55 9.17 -10.88 -8.61
N MET A 56 8.34 -10.59 -9.60
CA MET A 56 7.82 -11.60 -10.51
C MET A 56 8.93 -12.14 -11.42
N PRO A 57 9.17 -13.46 -11.45
CA PRO A 57 10.36 -13.99 -12.11
C PRO A 57 10.35 -13.94 -13.64
N ASP A 58 9.19 -14.05 -14.28
CA ASP A 58 9.10 -14.23 -15.73
C ASP A 58 8.55 -13.02 -16.48
N LEU A 59 8.71 -11.82 -15.90
CA LEU A 59 8.20 -10.60 -16.53
C LEU A 59 9.27 -9.96 -17.44
N PRO A 60 8.83 -9.28 -18.51
CA PRO A 60 9.73 -8.51 -19.36
C PRO A 60 10.49 -7.46 -18.54
N LYS A 61 11.66 -7.08 -19.03
CA LYS A 61 12.41 -5.97 -18.43
C LYS A 61 11.60 -4.68 -18.58
N GLY A 62 11.54 -3.91 -17.49
CA GLY A 62 10.82 -2.66 -17.44
C GLY A 62 10.52 -2.28 -16.02
N LEU A 63 9.80 -1.22 -15.84
CA LEU A 63 9.41 -0.70 -14.53
C LEU A 63 7.91 -0.82 -14.35
N PHE A 64 7.46 -1.50 -13.31
CA PHE A 64 6.07 -1.45 -12.90
C PHE A 64 5.81 -0.17 -12.13
N VAL A 65 4.83 0.59 -12.59
CA VAL A 65 4.39 1.81 -11.93
C VAL A 65 2.95 1.67 -11.45
N PHE A 66 2.63 2.37 -10.37
CA PHE A 66 1.27 2.42 -9.86
C PHE A 66 0.39 3.17 -10.88
N ALA A 67 -0.63 2.50 -11.40
CA ALA A 67 -1.43 3.03 -12.50
C ALA A 67 -2.84 3.44 -12.08
N GLY A 68 -3.35 2.92 -10.97
CA GLY A 68 -4.68 3.27 -10.53
C GLY A 68 -5.15 2.46 -9.34
N ILE A 69 -6.32 2.81 -8.85
CA ILE A 69 -6.91 2.15 -7.69
C ILE A 69 -8.42 2.04 -7.88
N ASN A 70 -8.98 0.89 -7.49
CA ASN A 70 -10.41 0.60 -7.55
C ASN A 70 -10.94 0.21 -6.19
N ASN A 71 -12.23 0.47 -5.98
CA ASN A 71 -12.96 -0.01 -4.81
C ASN A 71 -12.30 0.35 -3.49
N VAL A 72 -11.74 1.55 -3.41
CA VAL A 72 -11.12 2.03 -2.17
C VAL A 72 -12.19 2.37 -1.16
N LYS A 73 -12.03 1.84 0.05
CA LYS A 73 -12.91 2.16 1.17
C LYS A 73 -12.07 2.53 2.38
N PHE A 74 -12.30 3.73 2.90
CA PHE A 74 -11.70 4.19 4.14
C PHE A 74 -12.72 3.98 5.25
N ARG A 75 -12.35 3.19 6.26
CA ARG A 75 -13.30 2.81 7.30
C ARG A 75 -13.07 3.53 8.62
N LYS A 76 -11.83 3.85 8.93
CA LYS A 76 -11.48 4.51 10.19
C LYS A 76 -10.32 5.47 9.98
N PRO A 77 -10.30 6.60 10.72
CA PRO A 77 -9.15 7.50 10.66
C PRO A 77 -7.90 6.86 11.27
N VAL A 78 -6.75 7.26 10.76
CA VAL A 78 -5.43 6.86 11.27
C VAL A 78 -4.78 8.10 11.86
N VAL A 79 -4.28 7.97 13.08
CA VAL A 79 -3.72 9.08 13.84
C VAL A 79 -2.28 8.78 14.27
N PRO A 80 -1.50 9.82 14.63
CA PRO A 80 -0.16 9.58 15.19
C PRO A 80 -0.22 8.63 16.39
N GLY A 81 0.75 7.73 16.45
CA GLY A 81 0.77 6.66 17.46
C GLY A 81 0.24 5.34 16.94
N ASP A 82 -0.53 5.35 15.86
CA ASP A 82 -1.01 4.11 15.24
C ASP A 82 0.11 3.40 14.52
N GLN A 83 0.03 2.08 14.50
CA GLN A 83 0.88 1.25 13.68
C GLN A 83 0.02 0.63 12.58
N LEU A 84 0.34 0.97 11.33
CA LEU A 84 -0.31 0.39 10.17
C LEU A 84 0.34 -0.93 9.81
N ILE A 85 -0.45 -1.98 9.73
CA ILE A 85 -0.06 -3.26 9.13
C ILE A 85 -0.67 -3.31 7.75
N ILE A 86 0.16 -3.31 6.74
CA ILE A 86 -0.28 -3.27 5.35
C ILE A 86 -0.03 -4.62 4.71
N SER A 87 -1.10 -5.24 4.24
CA SER A 87 -1.06 -6.54 3.58
C SER A 87 -1.46 -6.38 2.13
N CYS A 88 -0.65 -6.90 1.23
CA CYS A 88 -0.98 -6.93 -0.19
C CYS A 88 -0.87 -8.34 -0.72
N GLU A 89 -1.77 -8.69 -1.64
CA GLU A 89 -1.83 -10.00 -2.26
C GLU A 89 -2.06 -9.83 -3.76
N LEU A 90 -1.26 -10.52 -4.57
CA LEU A 90 -1.42 -10.49 -6.01
C LEU A 90 -2.72 -11.18 -6.42
N LEU A 91 -3.57 -10.48 -7.16
CA LEU A 91 -4.80 -11.03 -7.70
C LEU A 91 -4.60 -11.57 -9.11
N SER A 92 -3.89 -10.82 -9.97
CA SER A 92 -3.68 -11.23 -11.35
C SER A 92 -2.54 -10.48 -12.00
N ILE A 93 -1.92 -11.12 -12.98
CA ILE A 93 -1.04 -10.47 -13.96
C ILE A 93 -1.62 -10.79 -15.33
N LYS A 94 -1.89 -9.76 -16.13
CA LYS A 94 -2.43 -9.92 -17.48
C LYS A 94 -1.42 -9.45 -18.51
N ARG A 95 -1.21 -10.24 -19.55
CA ARG A 95 -0.32 -9.93 -20.67
C ARG A 95 1.10 -9.59 -20.23
N GLN A 96 1.51 -10.04 -19.04
CA GLN A 96 2.81 -9.74 -18.46
C GLN A 96 3.07 -8.21 -18.32
N ARG A 97 2.03 -7.38 -18.35
CA ARG A 97 2.14 -5.92 -18.29
C ARG A 97 1.23 -5.28 -17.25
N PHE A 98 0.16 -5.94 -16.83
CA PHE A 98 -0.84 -5.35 -15.95
C PHE A 98 -1.00 -6.21 -14.70
N GLY A 99 -0.61 -5.65 -13.58
CA GLY A 99 -0.75 -6.31 -12.27
C GLY A 99 -1.91 -5.74 -11.48
N LYS A 100 -2.65 -6.61 -10.80
CA LYS A 100 -3.70 -6.22 -9.87
C LYS A 100 -3.43 -6.83 -8.52
N VAL A 101 -3.42 -5.99 -7.50
CA VAL A 101 -3.07 -6.35 -6.13
C VAL A 101 -4.19 -5.93 -5.19
N LYS A 102 -4.58 -6.82 -4.29
CA LYS A 102 -5.50 -6.46 -3.21
C LYS A 102 -4.69 -5.90 -2.05
N GLY A 103 -5.03 -4.70 -1.61
CA GLY A 103 -4.37 -4.05 -0.48
C GLY A 103 -5.32 -3.86 0.69
N GLU A 104 -4.82 -4.09 1.89
CA GLU A 104 -5.53 -3.83 3.14
C GLU A 104 -4.59 -3.20 4.14
N ALA A 105 -5.11 -2.23 4.90
CA ALA A 105 -4.38 -1.62 6.01
C ALA A 105 -5.18 -1.81 7.29
N HIS A 106 -4.49 -2.25 8.34
CA HIS A 106 -5.09 -2.52 9.64
C HIS A 106 -4.36 -1.74 10.74
N VAL A 107 -5.10 -1.35 11.76
CA VAL A 107 -4.57 -0.81 13.02
C VAL A 107 -5.16 -1.63 14.16
N ALA A 108 -4.31 -2.17 15.02
CA ALA A 108 -4.73 -3.00 16.16
C ALA A 108 -5.71 -4.11 15.76
N GLY A 109 -5.47 -4.75 14.61
CA GLY A 109 -6.30 -5.82 14.10
C GLY A 109 -7.59 -5.39 13.41
N LYS A 110 -7.86 -4.08 13.32
CA LYS A 110 -9.09 -3.56 12.70
C LYS A 110 -8.78 -2.97 11.33
N LEU A 111 -9.60 -3.32 10.35
CA LEU A 111 -9.47 -2.80 8.99
C LEU A 111 -9.75 -1.30 8.95
N VAL A 112 -8.80 -0.51 8.48
CA VAL A 112 -8.97 0.95 8.34
C VAL A 112 -9.09 1.37 6.87
N CYS A 113 -8.51 0.62 5.95
CA CYS A 113 -8.58 0.92 4.52
C CYS A 113 -8.41 -0.37 3.71
N ALA A 114 -9.10 -0.46 2.59
CA ALA A 114 -8.94 -1.56 1.64
C ALA A 114 -9.15 -1.05 0.22
N GLY A 115 -8.53 -1.71 -0.75
CA GLY A 115 -8.69 -1.37 -2.15
C GLY A 115 -7.97 -2.33 -3.07
N GLU A 116 -8.21 -2.17 -4.36
CA GLU A 116 -7.50 -2.90 -5.40
C GLU A 116 -6.55 -1.93 -6.11
N LEU A 117 -5.28 -2.30 -6.13
CA LEU A 117 -4.20 -1.48 -6.70
C LEU A 117 -3.82 -2.04 -8.05
N MET A 118 -3.69 -1.16 -9.04
CA MET A 118 -3.31 -1.57 -10.39
C MET A 118 -1.95 -1.02 -10.74
N PHE A 119 -1.12 -1.88 -11.32
CA PHE A 119 0.22 -1.56 -11.77
C PHE A 119 0.35 -1.83 -13.25
N SER A 120 1.14 -1.02 -13.93
CA SER A 120 1.40 -1.17 -15.36
C SER A 120 2.90 -1.20 -15.62
N LEU A 121 3.33 -2.08 -16.50
CA LEU A 121 4.72 -2.14 -16.93
C LEU A 121 4.99 -1.02 -17.92
N VAL A 122 6.03 -0.24 -17.67
CA VAL A 122 6.50 0.83 -18.56
C VAL A 122 7.87 0.45 -19.07
N ASP A 123 8.04 0.52 -20.39
CA ASP A 123 9.30 0.17 -21.05
C ASP A 123 10.36 1.27 -20.89
#